data_057748d381a5d9cf74330d7254a7e470
#
_entry.id   057748d381a5d9cf74330d7254a7e470
#
_cell.length_a   1.000
_cell.length_b   1.000
_cell.length_c   1.000
_cell.angle_alpha   90.00
_cell.angle_beta   90.00
_cell.angle_gamma   90.00
#
_symmetry.space_group_name_H-M   'P 1'
#
loop_
_entity.id
_entity.type
_entity.pdbx_description
1 polymer ?
#
loop_
_entity_poly.entity_id
_entity_poly.type
_entity_poly.pdbx_seq_one_letter_code
_entity_poly.pdbx_strand_id
1 'polypeptide(L)'
;EPITPFLERAQKLYTIAGISTLLVAGSSGAFFHIADTIIQMDCYRPVDITRKVKEICGKYPLSPAKVPAFVMPDSQRIIQKNTPVIHSHGHGTGKPDRLKIKVHGKAGFLLGRQEVDLRYVEQLIDPEQTAALGLLLKYALEHLADGKKTIPEIVDYLQKQIHTKGLIAFADGSYLPCGYAIPRIQEIYSCFNRYRQ
;
A
#
# COMPACT_ATOMS: atom_id res chain seq x y z
N GLU A 1 11.56 -5.51 24.53
CA GLU A 1 12.65 -5.01 23.67
C GLU A 1 12.51 -3.52 23.48
N PRO A 2 13.60 -2.76 23.58
CA PRO A 2 13.54 -1.33 23.31
C PRO A 2 13.26 -1.09 21.82
N ILE A 3 12.17 -0.40 21.53
CA ILE A 3 11.85 0.03 20.17
C ILE A 3 12.85 1.10 19.78
N THR A 4 13.55 0.94 18.66
CA THR A 4 14.42 1.98 18.13
C THR A 4 13.59 3.20 17.74
N PRO A 5 13.89 4.41 18.28
CA PRO A 5 13.16 5.63 17.93
C PRO A 5 13.19 5.92 16.43
N PHE A 6 12.09 6.45 15.90
CA PHE A 6 12.01 6.81 14.47
C PHE A 6 13.09 7.83 14.07
N LEU A 7 13.46 8.71 14.97
CA LEU A 7 14.57 9.68 14.81
C LEU A 7 15.84 9.01 14.26
N GLU A 8 16.19 7.83 14.80
CA GLU A 8 17.40 7.09 14.45
C GLU A 8 17.25 6.31 13.12
N ARG A 9 16.05 6.30 12.53
CA ARG A 9 15.71 5.54 11.32
C ARG A 9 15.38 6.42 10.12
N ALA A 10 14.82 7.61 10.33
CA ALA A 10 14.31 8.47 9.27
C ALA A 10 15.37 8.75 8.18
N GLN A 11 16.58 9.13 8.58
CA GLN A 11 17.66 9.40 7.62
C GLN A 11 18.09 8.14 6.85
N LYS A 12 18.06 6.96 7.51
CA LYS A 12 18.40 5.69 6.85
C LYS A 12 17.33 5.24 5.87
N LEU A 13 16.06 5.49 6.18
CA LEU A 13 14.97 5.28 5.22
C LEU A 13 15.18 6.07 3.93
N TYR A 14 15.65 7.32 4.03
CA TYR A 14 15.96 8.10 2.85
C TYR A 14 17.20 7.57 2.11
N THR A 15 18.32 7.41 2.80
CA THR A 15 19.61 7.08 2.15
C THR A 15 19.66 5.65 1.59
N ILE A 16 18.94 4.70 2.19
CA ILE A 16 18.97 3.28 1.78
C ILE A 16 17.76 2.94 0.90
N ALA A 17 16.58 3.46 1.24
CA ALA A 17 15.33 3.09 0.58
C ALA A 17 14.75 4.18 -0.33
N GLY A 18 15.35 5.39 -0.38
CA GLY A 18 14.83 6.51 -1.16
C GLY A 18 13.48 7.05 -0.65
N ILE A 19 13.13 6.77 0.61
CA ILE A 19 11.84 7.16 1.19
C ILE A 19 11.97 8.54 1.83
N SER A 20 11.33 9.54 1.24
CA SER A 20 11.19 10.88 1.84
C SER A 20 10.16 10.84 2.96
N THR A 21 10.44 11.58 4.03
CA THR A 21 9.57 11.66 5.21
C THR A 21 9.08 13.09 5.41
N LEU A 22 7.77 13.27 5.54
CA LEU A 22 7.15 14.49 6.00
C LEU A 22 6.65 14.27 7.44
N LEU A 23 7.21 15.02 8.40
CA LEU A 23 6.87 14.88 9.81
C LEU A 23 6.14 16.14 10.29
N VAL A 24 4.98 15.95 10.88
CA VAL A 24 4.23 17.01 11.58
C VAL A 24 4.38 16.77 13.08
N ALA A 25 4.98 17.74 13.79
CA ALA A 25 5.27 17.60 15.20
C ALA A 25 4.95 18.91 15.95
N GLY A 26 4.25 18.78 17.09
CA GLY A 26 3.92 19.93 17.93
C GLY A 26 5.09 20.43 18.80
N SER A 27 5.98 19.54 19.24
CA SER A 27 6.98 19.89 20.26
C SER A 27 8.22 18.99 20.31
N SER A 28 8.68 18.44 19.20
CA SER A 28 9.88 17.57 19.21
C SER A 28 11.05 18.20 18.48
N GLY A 29 11.90 18.93 19.21
CA GLY A 29 13.11 19.57 18.66
C GLY A 29 14.18 18.60 18.19
N ALA A 30 14.16 17.35 18.63
CA ALA A 30 15.16 16.35 18.23
C ALA A 30 15.18 16.11 16.71
N PHE A 31 14.04 16.16 16.04
CA PHE A 31 13.94 15.98 14.59
C PHE A 31 14.58 17.12 13.79
N PHE A 32 14.78 18.28 14.39
CA PHE A 32 15.42 19.41 13.72
C PHE A 32 16.87 19.11 13.30
N HIS A 33 17.54 18.23 14.00
CA HIS A 33 18.92 17.83 13.68
C HIS A 33 19.01 17.06 12.36
N ILE A 34 18.01 16.24 12.06
CA ILE A 34 18.00 15.34 10.88
C ILE A 34 17.15 15.89 9.72
N ALA A 35 16.31 16.89 9.95
CA ALA A 35 15.46 17.46 8.91
C ALA A 35 16.28 18.30 7.92
N ASP A 36 16.00 18.17 6.62
CA ASP A 36 16.61 19.00 5.57
C ASP A 36 15.91 20.35 5.46
N THR A 37 14.60 20.39 5.63
CA THR A 37 13.74 21.57 5.56
C THR A 37 12.84 21.62 6.79
N ILE A 38 12.71 22.80 7.39
CA ILE A 38 11.92 23.02 8.61
C ILE A 38 10.97 24.18 8.37
N ILE A 39 9.68 23.86 8.37
CA ILE A 39 8.60 24.85 8.19
C ILE A 39 7.86 25.01 9.51
N GLN A 40 7.82 26.21 10.02
CA GLN A 40 6.97 26.59 11.16
C GLN A 40 5.61 27.04 10.63
N MET A 41 4.53 26.51 11.20
CA MET A 41 3.20 27.07 10.99
C MET A 41 2.93 28.12 12.05
N ASP A 42 2.91 29.39 11.67
CA ASP A 42 2.61 30.53 12.55
C ASP A 42 1.28 31.17 12.10
N CYS A 43 0.27 31.09 12.95
CA CYS A 43 -1.08 31.58 12.65
C CYS A 43 -1.56 31.15 11.26
N TYR A 44 -1.44 29.87 10.93
CA TYR A 44 -1.78 29.26 9.63
C TYR A 44 -0.91 29.73 8.43
N ARG A 45 0.19 30.41 8.69
CA ARG A 45 1.14 30.83 7.65
C ARG A 45 2.42 30.00 7.74
N PRO A 46 2.84 29.36 6.63
CA PRO A 46 4.08 28.62 6.61
C PRO A 46 5.28 29.59 6.55
N VAL A 47 6.25 29.38 7.43
CA VAL A 47 7.50 30.16 7.48
C VAL A 47 8.65 29.19 7.46
N ASP A 48 9.56 29.33 6.50
CA ASP A 48 10.81 28.56 6.49
C ASP A 48 11.76 29.10 7.57
N ILE A 49 12.03 28.26 8.56
CA ILE A 49 12.94 28.54 9.68
C ILE A 49 14.18 27.66 9.66
N THR A 50 14.44 26.94 8.58
CA THR A 50 15.51 25.96 8.46
C THR A 50 16.85 26.51 8.92
N ARG A 51 17.28 27.65 8.38
CA ARG A 51 18.56 28.26 8.71
C ARG A 51 18.67 28.59 10.19
N LYS A 52 17.66 29.28 10.75
CA LYS A 52 17.61 29.67 12.16
C LYS A 52 17.73 28.47 13.09
N VAL A 53 16.99 27.42 12.79
CA VAL A 53 16.98 26.20 13.60
C VAL A 53 18.29 25.43 13.48
N LYS A 54 18.90 25.34 12.30
CA LYS A 54 20.23 24.72 12.14
C LYS A 54 21.34 25.41 12.90
N GLU A 55 21.30 26.72 12.97
CA GLU A 55 22.24 27.52 13.83
C GLU A 55 22.07 27.17 15.31
N ILE A 56 20.84 26.97 15.78
CA ILE A 56 20.55 26.55 17.16
C ILE A 56 21.02 25.12 17.40
N CYS A 57 20.70 24.20 16.50
CA CYS A 57 21.12 22.80 16.60
C CYS A 57 22.64 22.64 16.69
N GLY A 58 23.40 23.50 16.03
CA GLY A 58 24.86 23.55 16.13
C GLY A 58 25.38 23.82 17.55
N LYS A 59 24.60 24.55 18.37
CA LYS A 59 24.94 24.86 19.78
C LYS A 59 24.54 23.71 20.74
N TYR A 60 23.59 22.83 20.31
CA TYR A 60 23.05 21.77 21.14
C TYR A 60 23.10 20.42 20.36
N PRO A 61 24.30 19.84 20.20
CA PRO A 61 24.43 18.60 19.42
C PRO A 61 23.69 17.47 20.11
N LEU A 62 23.07 16.60 19.28
CA LEU A 62 22.50 15.34 19.77
C LEU A 62 23.62 14.37 20.14
N SER A 63 23.47 13.71 21.27
CA SER A 63 24.33 12.58 21.61
C SER A 63 23.97 11.39 20.71
N PRO A 64 24.96 10.73 20.07
CA PRO A 64 24.67 9.57 19.22
C PRO A 64 24.11 8.43 20.07
N ALA A 65 22.93 7.93 19.70
CA ALA A 65 22.37 6.75 20.34
C ALA A 65 23.01 5.47 19.78
N LYS A 66 23.35 4.54 20.67
CA LYS A 66 23.76 3.19 20.26
C LYS A 66 22.53 2.41 19.85
N VAL A 67 22.26 2.37 18.57
CA VAL A 67 21.11 1.63 18.01
C VAL A 67 21.59 0.50 17.07
N PRO A 68 20.86 -0.59 16.95
CA PRO A 68 21.18 -1.66 15.99
C PRO A 68 21.27 -1.11 14.56
N ALA A 69 22.05 -1.75 13.71
CA ALA A 69 22.13 -1.38 12.30
C ALA A 69 20.74 -1.39 11.65
N PHE A 70 20.50 -0.44 10.72
CA PHE A 70 19.28 -0.44 9.94
C PHE A 70 19.38 -1.52 8.88
N VAL A 71 18.41 -2.44 8.90
CA VAL A 71 18.26 -3.47 7.88
C VAL A 71 16.87 -3.29 7.28
N MET A 72 16.82 -3.17 5.95
CA MET A 72 15.52 -3.18 5.25
C MET A 72 14.88 -4.55 5.45
N PRO A 73 13.60 -4.59 5.85
CA PRO A 73 12.90 -5.87 5.91
C PRO A 73 12.85 -6.47 4.49
N ASP A 74 13.10 -7.76 4.40
CA ASP A 74 12.81 -8.51 3.18
C ASP A 74 11.28 -8.61 3.07
N SER A 75 10.70 -7.73 2.28
CA SER A 75 9.25 -7.53 2.20
C SER A 75 8.64 -8.15 0.95
N GLN A 76 9.30 -9.09 0.31
CA GLN A 76 8.77 -9.74 -0.89
C GLN A 76 7.68 -10.76 -0.51
N ARG A 77 6.50 -10.21 -0.22
CA ARG A 77 5.33 -11.04 0.02
C ARG A 77 4.92 -11.75 -1.28
N ILE A 78 4.78 -13.07 -1.19
CA ILE A 78 4.28 -13.94 -2.25
C ILE A 78 2.83 -14.27 -1.95
N ILE A 79 1.96 -14.19 -2.96
CA ILE A 79 0.59 -14.69 -2.88
C ILE A 79 0.61 -16.16 -3.28
N GLN A 80 0.18 -17.01 -2.36
CA GLN A 80 0.09 -18.44 -2.62
C GLN A 80 -0.95 -18.71 -3.70
N LYS A 81 -0.74 -19.78 -4.47
CA LYS A 81 -1.73 -20.22 -5.44
C LYS A 81 -3.00 -20.57 -4.69
N ASN A 82 -4.07 -19.84 -4.94
CA ASN A 82 -5.37 -20.23 -4.43
C ASN A 82 -5.76 -21.54 -5.10
N THR A 83 -5.67 -22.64 -4.35
CA THR A 83 -6.39 -23.83 -4.73
C THR A 83 -7.85 -23.49 -4.47
N PRO A 84 -8.71 -23.40 -5.50
CA PRO A 84 -10.12 -23.17 -5.27
C PRO A 84 -10.59 -24.27 -4.32
N VAL A 85 -11.09 -23.91 -3.14
CA VAL A 85 -11.76 -24.87 -2.28
C VAL A 85 -13.05 -25.20 -3.03
N ILE A 86 -13.00 -26.28 -3.79
CA ILE A 86 -14.16 -26.84 -4.45
C ILE A 86 -15.04 -27.42 -3.35
N HIS A 87 -15.90 -26.59 -2.79
CA HIS A 87 -17.00 -27.09 -1.99
C HIS A 87 -18.03 -27.69 -2.95
N SER A 88 -17.86 -28.95 -3.22
CA SER A 88 -18.87 -29.79 -3.87
C SER A 88 -20.08 -29.94 -2.94
N HIS A 89 -20.94 -28.93 -2.94
CA HIS A 89 -22.29 -29.04 -2.42
C HIS A 89 -23.23 -28.71 -3.57
N GLY A 90 -23.68 -29.76 -4.24
CA GLY A 90 -24.75 -29.67 -5.23
C GLY A 90 -24.41 -30.32 -6.59
N HIS A 91 -25.25 -31.19 -7.02
CA HIS A 91 -25.27 -31.79 -8.34
C HIS A 91 -25.24 -30.72 -9.44
N GLY A 92 -24.12 -30.56 -10.13
CA GLY A 92 -24.02 -29.60 -11.23
C GLY A 92 -22.65 -29.67 -11.89
N THR A 93 -22.64 -30.00 -13.15
CA THR A 93 -21.58 -30.01 -14.14
C THR A 93 -20.34 -29.19 -13.77
N GLY A 94 -19.22 -29.86 -13.57
CA GLY A 94 -17.87 -29.46 -13.18
C GLY A 94 -17.19 -28.21 -13.77
N LYS A 95 -17.83 -27.07 -13.70
CA LYS A 95 -17.12 -25.78 -13.91
C LYS A 95 -16.58 -25.30 -12.57
N PRO A 96 -15.29 -24.92 -12.49
CA PRO A 96 -14.74 -24.35 -11.28
C PRO A 96 -15.56 -23.11 -10.87
N ASP A 97 -15.95 -23.07 -9.60
CA ASP A 97 -16.74 -21.96 -9.06
C ASP A 97 -15.89 -20.68 -9.16
N ARG A 98 -16.31 -19.74 -10.01
CA ARG A 98 -15.61 -18.46 -10.17
C ARG A 98 -15.71 -17.66 -8.89
N LEU A 99 -14.62 -17.04 -8.48
CA LEU A 99 -14.61 -16.15 -7.32
C LEU A 99 -15.59 -14.99 -7.55
N LYS A 100 -16.59 -14.90 -6.68
CA LYS A 100 -17.57 -13.80 -6.70
C LYS A 100 -17.06 -12.62 -5.89
N ILE A 101 -17.22 -11.41 -6.43
CA ILE A 101 -16.91 -10.17 -5.76
C ILE A 101 -18.21 -9.53 -5.30
N LYS A 102 -18.26 -9.10 -4.02
CA LYS A 102 -19.34 -8.28 -3.48
C LYS A 102 -18.77 -7.04 -2.84
N VAL A 103 -18.95 -5.90 -3.46
CA VAL A 103 -18.41 -4.61 -3.00
C VAL A 103 -19.28 -4.03 -1.87
N HIS A 104 -18.64 -3.48 -0.85
CA HIS A 104 -19.26 -2.82 0.30
C HIS A 104 -18.90 -1.33 0.31
N GLY A 105 -19.25 -0.63 -0.75
CA GLY A 105 -18.89 0.78 -0.94
C GLY A 105 -17.37 0.97 -0.94
N LYS A 106 -16.87 2.00 -0.24
CA LYS A 106 -15.44 2.27 -0.09
C LYS A 106 -14.77 1.43 0.99
N ALA A 107 -15.54 0.80 1.86
CA ALA A 107 -15.03 0.08 3.01
C ALA A 107 -14.28 -1.21 2.67
N GLY A 108 -14.53 -1.78 1.49
CA GLY A 108 -13.91 -3.01 1.04
C GLY A 108 -14.84 -3.89 0.24
N PHE A 109 -14.48 -5.15 0.13
CA PHE A 109 -15.27 -6.13 -0.62
C PHE A 109 -15.07 -7.56 -0.08
N LEU A 110 -16.06 -8.41 -0.35
CA LEU A 110 -15.90 -9.85 -0.20
C LEU A 110 -15.39 -10.45 -1.52
N LEU A 111 -14.40 -11.30 -1.43
CA LEU A 111 -13.91 -12.12 -2.52
C LEU A 111 -14.15 -13.60 -2.17
N GLY A 112 -15.20 -14.17 -2.75
CA GLY A 112 -15.73 -15.45 -2.26
C GLY A 112 -16.26 -15.31 -0.83
N ARG A 113 -15.59 -15.93 0.14
CA ARG A 113 -15.92 -15.82 1.57
C ARG A 113 -14.95 -14.91 2.35
N GLN A 114 -13.93 -14.41 1.71
CA GLN A 114 -12.86 -13.65 2.36
C GLN A 114 -13.10 -12.16 2.22
N GLU A 115 -13.10 -11.46 3.34
CA GLU A 115 -13.22 -10.00 3.39
C GLU A 115 -11.85 -9.34 3.15
N VAL A 116 -11.86 -8.32 2.31
CA VAL A 116 -10.73 -7.39 2.12
C VAL A 116 -11.16 -6.05 2.68
N ASP A 117 -10.66 -5.73 3.87
CA ASP A 117 -10.98 -4.49 4.59
C ASP A 117 -10.12 -3.34 4.08
N LEU A 118 -10.74 -2.32 3.50
CA LEU A 118 -10.11 -1.13 2.96
C LEU A 118 -10.50 0.15 3.70
N ARG A 119 -11.18 0.07 4.86
CA ARG A 119 -11.69 1.23 5.60
C ARG A 119 -10.62 2.28 5.92
N TYR A 120 -9.39 1.84 6.11
CA TYR A 120 -8.26 2.71 6.43
C TYR A 120 -7.38 3.05 5.22
N VAL A 121 -7.87 2.84 4.00
CA VAL A 121 -7.25 3.34 2.78
C VAL A 121 -7.95 4.65 2.42
N GLU A 122 -7.56 5.72 3.08
CA GLU A 122 -8.21 7.03 3.02
C GLU A 122 -8.23 7.66 1.62
N GLN A 123 -7.34 7.21 0.75
CA GLN A 123 -7.24 7.68 -0.62
C GLN A 123 -8.33 7.15 -1.55
N LEU A 124 -9.11 6.15 -1.11
CA LEU A 124 -10.27 5.68 -1.87
C LEU A 124 -11.41 6.69 -1.75
N ILE A 125 -11.71 7.34 -2.86
CA ILE A 125 -12.73 8.40 -2.94
C ILE A 125 -14.06 7.82 -3.40
N ASP A 126 -14.01 6.82 -4.29
CA ASP A 126 -15.16 6.28 -5.01
C ASP A 126 -15.30 4.76 -4.80
N PRO A 127 -16.53 4.22 -4.59
CA PRO A 127 -16.77 2.77 -4.59
C PRO A 127 -16.34 2.06 -5.88
N GLU A 128 -16.32 2.76 -7.01
CA GLU A 128 -15.86 2.22 -8.29
C GLU A 128 -14.36 1.87 -8.27
N GLN A 129 -13.54 2.59 -7.49
CA GLN A 129 -12.13 2.22 -7.24
C GLN A 129 -12.05 0.92 -6.44
N THR A 130 -12.91 0.74 -5.44
CA THR A 130 -13.00 -0.48 -4.65
C THR A 130 -13.43 -1.66 -5.52
N ALA A 131 -14.39 -1.45 -6.40
CA ALA A 131 -14.83 -2.48 -7.37
C ALA A 131 -13.68 -2.89 -8.29
N ALA A 132 -12.90 -1.94 -8.80
CA ALA A 132 -11.73 -2.20 -9.63
C ALA A 132 -10.64 -2.97 -8.86
N LEU A 133 -10.39 -2.62 -7.60
CA LEU A 133 -9.45 -3.36 -6.75
C LEU A 133 -9.87 -4.83 -6.56
N GLY A 134 -11.17 -5.06 -6.37
CA GLY A 134 -11.73 -6.42 -6.31
C GLY A 134 -11.50 -7.19 -7.61
N LEU A 135 -11.76 -6.55 -8.77
CA LEU A 135 -11.52 -7.13 -10.09
C LEU A 135 -10.04 -7.49 -10.30
N LEU A 136 -9.14 -6.57 -9.98
CA LEU A 136 -7.68 -6.78 -10.12
C LEU A 136 -7.18 -7.90 -9.21
N LEU A 137 -7.62 -7.94 -7.95
CA LEU A 137 -7.24 -8.99 -7.01
C LEU A 137 -7.78 -10.36 -7.45
N LYS A 138 -9.05 -10.42 -7.89
CA LYS A 138 -9.64 -11.65 -8.45
C LYS A 138 -8.80 -12.17 -9.62
N TYR A 139 -8.53 -11.31 -10.59
CA TYR A 139 -7.73 -11.67 -11.76
C TYR A 139 -6.34 -12.18 -11.35
N ALA A 140 -5.69 -11.49 -10.41
CA ALA A 140 -4.38 -11.90 -9.93
C ALA A 140 -4.39 -13.29 -9.28
N LEU A 141 -5.41 -13.59 -8.47
CA LEU A 141 -5.55 -14.89 -7.82
C LEU A 141 -5.86 -16.02 -8.80
N GLU A 142 -6.65 -15.74 -9.85
CA GLU A 142 -7.04 -16.74 -10.85
C GLU A 142 -5.95 -17.00 -11.89
N HIS A 143 -5.14 -15.98 -12.24
CA HIS A 143 -4.24 -16.05 -13.39
C HIS A 143 -2.75 -15.79 -13.10
N LEU A 144 -2.40 -15.10 -12.03
CA LEU A 144 -1.03 -14.68 -11.77
C LEU A 144 -0.40 -15.31 -10.53
N ALA A 145 -1.20 -15.62 -9.50
CA ALA A 145 -0.74 -16.21 -8.25
C ALA A 145 -0.32 -17.67 -8.46
N ASP A 146 0.96 -17.89 -8.62
CA ASP A 146 1.58 -19.20 -8.85
C ASP A 146 2.36 -19.73 -7.63
N GLY A 147 2.35 -18.98 -6.51
CA GLY A 147 3.11 -19.29 -5.31
C GLY A 147 4.60 -18.93 -5.42
N LYS A 148 5.01 -18.25 -6.49
CA LYS A 148 6.39 -17.80 -6.72
C LYS A 148 6.48 -16.30 -6.94
N LYS A 149 5.53 -15.74 -7.69
CA LYS A 149 5.50 -14.29 -7.98
C LYS A 149 5.24 -13.48 -6.72
N THR A 150 6.07 -12.45 -6.57
CA THR A 150 5.92 -11.45 -5.52
C THR A 150 4.78 -10.48 -5.83
N ILE A 151 4.25 -9.80 -4.81
CA ILE A 151 3.25 -8.73 -5.02
C ILE A 151 3.77 -7.65 -5.99
N PRO A 152 5.02 -7.14 -5.90
CA PRO A 152 5.54 -6.20 -6.88
C PRO A 152 5.45 -6.69 -8.33
N GLU A 153 5.88 -7.92 -8.60
CA GLU A 153 5.80 -8.49 -9.96
C GLU A 153 4.37 -8.59 -10.49
N ILE A 154 3.42 -8.96 -9.61
CA ILE A 154 2.00 -9.00 -9.96
C ILE A 154 1.48 -7.59 -10.24
N VAL A 155 1.77 -6.62 -9.37
CA VAL A 155 1.30 -5.24 -9.52
C VAL A 155 1.88 -4.59 -10.78
N ASP A 156 3.15 -4.81 -11.07
CA ASP A 156 3.79 -4.31 -12.29
C ASP A 156 3.13 -4.87 -13.56
N TYR A 157 2.77 -6.15 -13.55
CA TYR A 157 2.02 -6.74 -14.65
C TYR A 157 0.65 -6.08 -14.81
N LEU A 158 -0.10 -5.93 -13.70
CA LEU A 158 -1.43 -5.30 -13.72
C LEU A 158 -1.35 -3.86 -14.23
N GLN A 159 -0.38 -3.08 -13.78
CA GLN A 159 -0.13 -1.70 -14.23
C GLN A 159 0.12 -1.63 -15.74
N LYS A 160 0.96 -2.50 -16.27
CA LYS A 160 1.24 -2.57 -17.71
C LYS A 160 -0.03 -2.86 -18.51
N GLN A 161 -0.87 -3.80 -18.04
CA GLN A 161 -2.14 -4.12 -18.71
C GLN A 161 -3.14 -2.95 -18.61
N ILE A 162 -3.23 -2.28 -17.46
CA ILE A 162 -4.07 -1.08 -17.30
C ILE A 162 -3.67 0.01 -18.29
N HIS A 163 -2.37 0.27 -18.43
CA HIS A 163 -1.88 1.31 -19.36
C HIS A 163 -2.15 0.98 -20.83
N THR A 164 -2.08 -0.29 -21.20
CA THR A 164 -2.20 -0.69 -22.61
C THR A 164 -3.63 -0.98 -23.05
N LYS A 165 -4.45 -1.54 -22.18
CA LYS A 165 -5.80 -2.04 -22.51
C LYS A 165 -6.90 -1.51 -21.59
N GLY A 166 -6.55 -0.82 -20.50
CA GLY A 166 -7.51 -0.44 -19.48
C GLY A 166 -7.99 -1.61 -18.64
N LEU A 167 -9.02 -1.36 -17.81
CA LEU A 167 -9.59 -2.37 -16.93
C LEU A 167 -10.29 -3.53 -17.66
N ILE A 168 -10.64 -3.35 -18.93
CA ILE A 168 -11.24 -4.42 -19.75
C ILE A 168 -10.33 -5.63 -19.87
N ALA A 169 -9.01 -5.49 -19.72
CA ALA A 169 -8.05 -6.57 -19.75
C ALA A 169 -8.27 -7.63 -18.66
N PHE A 170 -9.03 -7.30 -17.64
CA PHE A 170 -9.31 -8.17 -16.48
C PHE A 170 -10.76 -8.66 -16.42
N ALA A 171 -11.56 -8.32 -17.43
CA ALA A 171 -12.93 -8.78 -17.52
C ALA A 171 -13.00 -10.29 -17.87
N ASP A 172 -14.03 -10.96 -17.38
CA ASP A 172 -14.29 -12.37 -17.68
C ASP A 172 -14.78 -12.61 -19.14
N GLY A 173 -14.78 -11.57 -19.97
CA GLY A 173 -15.23 -11.60 -21.37
C GLY A 173 -14.86 -10.33 -22.12
N SER A 174 -15.52 -10.09 -23.23
CA SER A 174 -15.26 -8.92 -24.09
C SER A 174 -15.88 -7.61 -23.61
N TYR A 175 -16.60 -7.63 -22.49
CA TYR A 175 -17.33 -6.50 -21.94
C TYR A 175 -17.03 -6.30 -20.46
N LEU A 176 -16.77 -5.06 -20.07
CA LEU A 176 -16.69 -4.63 -18.68
C LEU A 176 -17.86 -3.66 -18.43
N PRO A 177 -18.78 -3.96 -17.49
CA PRO A 177 -19.89 -3.03 -17.18
C PRO A 177 -19.37 -1.71 -16.59
N CYS A 178 -20.19 -0.67 -16.61
CA CYS A 178 -19.89 0.58 -15.89
C CYS A 178 -19.74 0.34 -14.39
N GLY A 179 -19.10 1.29 -13.69
CA GLY A 179 -18.93 1.19 -12.25
C GLY A 179 -17.53 0.71 -11.83
N TYR A 180 -16.52 0.97 -12.65
CA TYR A 180 -15.12 0.74 -12.34
C TYR A 180 -14.28 1.98 -12.63
N ALA A 181 -13.55 2.47 -11.62
CA ALA A 181 -12.58 3.54 -11.76
C ALA A 181 -11.16 3.02 -11.54
N ILE A 182 -10.20 3.47 -12.33
CA ILE A 182 -8.81 3.02 -12.24
C ILE A 182 -8.21 3.46 -10.89
N PRO A 183 -7.80 2.52 -10.02
CA PRO A 183 -7.11 2.84 -8.79
C PRO A 183 -5.65 3.20 -9.05
N ARG A 184 -5.05 3.97 -8.14
CA ARG A 184 -3.62 4.26 -8.18
C ARG A 184 -2.82 3.03 -7.74
N ILE A 185 -1.56 2.97 -8.14
CA ILE A 185 -0.67 1.85 -7.81
C ILE A 185 -0.58 1.60 -6.30
N GLN A 186 -0.56 2.67 -5.49
CA GLN A 186 -0.51 2.59 -4.02
C GLN A 186 -1.76 1.93 -3.44
N GLU A 187 -2.92 2.16 -4.04
CA GLU A 187 -4.17 1.54 -3.64
C GLU A 187 -4.21 0.05 -3.99
N ILE A 188 -3.62 -0.32 -5.14
CA ILE A 188 -3.46 -1.72 -5.53
C ILE A 188 -2.56 -2.43 -4.51
N TYR A 189 -1.38 -1.87 -4.17
CA TYR A 189 -0.52 -2.43 -3.13
C TYR A 189 -1.23 -2.53 -1.78
N SER A 190 -1.99 -1.50 -1.39
CA SER A 190 -2.75 -1.49 -0.14
C SER A 190 -3.78 -2.60 -0.08
N CYS A 191 -4.50 -2.84 -1.18
CA CYS A 191 -5.48 -3.90 -1.31
C CYS A 191 -4.82 -5.29 -1.20
N PHE A 192 -3.77 -5.53 -1.97
CA PHE A 192 -3.07 -6.82 -1.98
C PHE A 192 -2.43 -7.15 -0.62
N ASN A 193 -1.90 -6.15 0.09
CA ASN A 193 -1.33 -6.34 1.41
C ASN A 193 -2.39 -6.59 2.50
N ARG A 194 -3.64 -6.19 2.30
CA ARG A 194 -4.75 -6.46 3.21
C ARG A 194 -5.46 -7.79 2.95
N TYR A 195 -5.29 -8.35 1.76
CA TYR A 195 -5.78 -9.68 1.47
C TYR A 195 -5.06 -10.71 2.35
N ARG A 196 -5.82 -11.48 3.13
CA ARG A 196 -5.29 -12.55 3.99
C ARG A 196 -5.66 -13.90 3.40
N GLN A 197 -4.69 -14.78 3.26
CA GLN A 197 -4.89 -16.17 2.86
C GLN A 197 -4.92 -17.05 4.09
#